data_2335e8fab65ff89ec4f72a857c283cff
#
_entry.id   2335e8fab65ff89ec4f72a857c283cff
#
_cell.length_a   1.000
_cell.length_b   1.000
_cell.length_c   1.000
_cell.angle_alpha   90.00
_cell.angle_beta   90.00
_cell.angle_gamma   90.00
#
_symmetry.space_group_name_H-M   'P 1'
#
loop_
_entity.id
_entity.type
_entity.pdbx_description
1 polymer ?
#
loop_
_entity_poly.entity_id
_entity_poly.type
_entity_poly.pdbx_seq_one_letter_code
_entity_poly.pdbx_strand_id
1 'polypeptide(L)' 'MPKVILNGKETELAEGETLQSFLRSRKPGVKNPIIEWNGKILTEKDPLETFTLKDGDTLNLFSMVGGG' A
#
# COMPACT_ATOMS: atom_id res chain seq x y z
N MET A 1 -1.61 17.10 -7.15
CA MET A 1 -1.21 15.69 -7.21
C MET A 1 -1.76 14.95 -6.00
N PRO A 2 -2.39 13.82 -6.19
CA PRO A 2 -2.91 13.06 -5.05
C PRO A 2 -1.77 12.52 -4.18
N LYS A 3 -2.05 12.38 -2.90
CA LYS A 3 -1.06 11.91 -1.93
C LYS A 3 -1.71 10.93 -0.99
N VAL A 4 -0.93 9.94 -0.55
CA VAL A 4 -1.35 9.05 0.52
C VAL A 4 -0.42 9.26 1.72
N ILE A 5 -0.87 8.85 2.88
CA ILE A 5 -0.04 8.84 4.08
C ILE A 5 0.50 7.42 4.22
N LEU A 6 1.74 7.23 3.82
CA LEU A 6 2.38 5.91 3.84
C LEU A 6 3.24 5.78 5.08
N ASN A 7 2.84 4.89 6.00
CA ASN A 7 3.54 4.70 7.26
C ASN A 7 3.81 6.04 7.96
N GLY A 8 2.81 6.92 7.92
CA GLY A 8 2.91 8.23 8.55
C GLY A 8 3.57 9.31 7.71
N LYS A 9 3.97 9.00 6.48
CA LYS A 9 4.65 9.96 5.62
C LYS A 9 3.81 10.29 4.39
N GLU A 10 3.71 11.56 4.05
CA GLU A 10 3.04 11.95 2.81
C GLU A 10 3.83 11.47 1.62
N THR A 11 3.16 10.79 0.70
CA THR A 11 3.79 10.21 -0.47
C THR A 11 2.92 10.50 -1.69
N GLU A 12 3.52 11.03 -2.75
CA GLU A 12 2.78 11.37 -3.95
C GLU A 12 2.37 10.14 -4.73
N LEU A 13 1.21 10.24 -5.36
CA LEU A 13 0.65 9.17 -6.20
C LEU A 13 0.53 9.63 -7.63
N ALA A 14 0.59 8.68 -8.56
CA ALA A 14 0.13 8.91 -9.91
C ALA A 14 -1.39 8.83 -9.90
N GLU A 15 -2.03 9.54 -10.82
CA GLU A 15 -3.49 9.48 -10.93
C GLU A 15 -3.92 8.09 -11.36
N GLY A 16 -4.95 7.57 -10.69
CA GLY A 16 -5.46 6.25 -11.01
C GLY A 16 -4.58 5.10 -10.52
N GLU A 17 -3.63 5.40 -9.66
CA GLU A 17 -2.73 4.36 -9.16
C GLU A 17 -3.46 3.37 -8.28
N THR A 18 -3.20 2.08 -8.50
CA THR A 18 -3.78 1.02 -7.68
C THR A 18 -2.80 0.61 -6.59
N LEU A 19 -3.31 -0.14 -5.61
CA LEU A 19 -2.43 -0.70 -4.58
C LEU A 19 -1.35 -1.54 -5.20
N GLN A 20 -1.69 -2.34 -6.22
CA GLN A 20 -0.70 -3.20 -6.85
C GLN A 20 0.40 -2.39 -7.52
N SER A 21 0.04 -1.39 -8.31
CA SER A 21 1.05 -0.60 -9.01
C SER A 21 1.90 0.21 -8.02
N PHE A 22 1.28 0.69 -6.96
CA PHE A 22 2.00 1.44 -5.94
C PHE A 22 3.06 0.57 -5.26
N LEU A 23 2.67 -0.65 -4.87
CA LEU A 23 3.60 -1.56 -4.21
C LEU A 23 4.73 -1.97 -5.15
N ARG A 24 4.42 -2.18 -6.42
CA ARG A 24 5.44 -2.53 -7.39
C ARG A 24 6.45 -1.42 -7.57
N SER A 25 5.98 -0.19 -7.69
CA SER A 25 6.88 0.93 -7.97
C SER A 25 7.73 1.28 -6.77
N ARG A 26 7.22 1.08 -5.56
CA ARG A 26 7.96 1.42 -4.36
C ARG A 26 8.91 0.33 -3.90
N LYS A 27 8.62 -0.91 -4.26
CA LYS A 27 9.44 -2.08 -3.91
C LYS A 27 9.95 -2.00 -2.49
N PRO A 28 9.06 -2.08 -1.51
CA PRO A 28 9.47 -1.88 -0.11
C PRO A 28 10.42 -2.94 0.42
N GLY A 29 10.76 -3.94 -0.38
CA GLY A 29 11.67 -4.97 0.06
C GLY A 29 11.09 -5.90 1.10
N VAL A 30 9.80 -5.86 1.25
CA VAL A 30 9.09 -6.64 2.27
C VAL A 30 8.47 -7.85 1.60
N LYS A 31 8.74 -9.03 2.16
CA LYS A 31 8.10 -10.24 1.68
C LYS A 31 6.77 -10.42 2.38
N ASN A 32 5.75 -10.80 1.62
CA ASN A 32 4.41 -11.03 2.15
C ASN A 32 3.93 -9.86 2.98
N PRO A 33 3.86 -8.67 2.38
CA PRO A 33 3.44 -7.51 3.15
C PRO A 33 1.99 -7.62 3.57
N ILE A 34 1.71 -7.14 4.78
CA ILE A 34 0.34 -6.91 5.21
C ILE A 34 0.06 -5.44 4.99
N ILE A 35 -1.05 -5.16 4.34
CA ILE A 35 -1.39 -3.81 3.95
C ILE A 35 -2.58 -3.35 4.78
N GLU A 36 -2.45 -2.18 5.40
CA GLU A 36 -3.60 -1.55 6.05
C GLU A 36 -3.96 -0.33 5.24
N TRP A 37 -5.10 -0.39 4.58
CA TRP A 37 -5.57 0.67 3.69
C TRP A 37 -6.84 1.24 4.27
N ASN A 38 -6.75 2.49 4.78
CA ASN A 38 -7.91 3.15 5.41
C ASN A 38 -8.57 2.27 6.46
N GLY A 39 -7.76 1.58 7.24
CA GLY A 39 -8.26 0.72 8.30
C GLY A 39 -8.64 -0.68 7.86
N LYS A 40 -8.53 -0.99 6.58
CA LYS A 40 -8.85 -2.31 6.07
C LYS A 40 -7.57 -3.12 5.88
N ILE A 41 -7.56 -4.33 6.39
CA ILE A 41 -6.38 -5.20 6.30
C ILE A 41 -6.45 -6.03 5.03
N LEU A 42 -5.39 -5.96 4.23
CA LEU A 42 -5.30 -6.67 2.97
C LEU A 42 -3.97 -7.42 2.90
N THR A 43 -3.94 -8.45 2.05
CA THR A 43 -2.72 -9.20 1.81
C THR A 43 -2.49 -9.28 0.31
N GLU A 44 -1.37 -9.90 -0.10
CA GLU A 44 -1.07 -10.08 -1.52
C GLU A 44 -2.10 -10.95 -2.22
N LYS A 45 -2.87 -11.73 -1.48
CA LYS A 45 -3.89 -12.58 -2.05
C LYS A 45 -5.16 -11.82 -2.44
N ASP A 46 -5.30 -10.60 -1.94
CA ASP A 46 -6.43 -9.78 -2.29
C ASP A 46 -6.23 -9.17 -3.68
N PRO A 47 -7.33 -8.80 -4.37
CA PRO A 47 -7.22 -8.24 -5.72
C PRO A 47 -6.74 -6.80 -5.68
N LEU A 48 -5.47 -6.61 -5.36
CA LEU A 48 -4.88 -5.28 -5.16
C LEU A 48 -4.94 -4.42 -6.41
N GLU A 49 -5.01 -5.05 -7.58
CA GLU A 49 -5.09 -4.31 -8.84
C GLU A 49 -6.44 -3.62 -9.02
N THR A 50 -7.44 -3.99 -8.22
CA THR A 50 -8.76 -3.38 -8.32
C THR A 50 -8.97 -2.25 -7.32
N PHE A 51 -8.06 -2.05 -6.39
CA PHE A 51 -8.19 -1.02 -5.38
C PHE A 51 -7.42 0.23 -5.80
N THR A 52 -8.15 1.27 -6.17
CA THR A 52 -7.54 2.54 -6.61
C THR A 52 -7.29 3.45 -5.42
N LEU A 53 -6.07 3.94 -5.31
CA LEU A 53 -5.71 4.86 -4.25
C LEU A 53 -6.23 6.25 -4.55
N LYS A 54 -6.60 6.98 -3.51
CA LYS A 54 -7.16 8.32 -3.62
C LYS A 54 -6.39 9.28 -2.73
N ASP A 55 -6.49 10.55 -3.07
CA ASP A 55 -5.87 11.58 -2.26
C ASP A 55 -6.39 11.51 -0.82
N GLY A 56 -5.46 11.56 0.12
CA GLY A 56 -5.82 11.50 1.53
C GLY A 56 -5.92 10.12 2.11
N ASP A 57 -5.77 9.08 1.30
CA ASP A 57 -5.81 7.71 1.83
C ASP A 57 -4.65 7.47 2.78
N THR A 58 -4.89 6.62 3.78
CA THR A 58 -3.82 6.15 4.66
C THR A 58 -3.42 4.74 4.24
N LEU A 59 -2.13 4.48 4.32
CA LEU A 59 -1.59 3.22 3.88
C LEU A 59 -0.44 2.83 4.79
N ASN A 60 -0.58 1.71 5.47
CA ASN A 60 0.50 1.20 6.31
C ASN A 60 0.91 -0.16 5.80
N LEU A 61 2.21 -0.36 5.68
CA LEU A 61 2.75 -1.63 5.22
C LEU A 61 3.52 -2.28 6.35
N PHE A 62 3.20 -3.52 6.61
CA PHE A 62 3.87 -4.30 7.65
C PHE A 62 4.50 -5.53 7.03
N SER A 63 5.63 -5.91 7.57
CA SER A 63 6.30 -7.13 7.18
C SER A 63 5.87 -8.23 8.15
N MET A 64 5.36 -9.33 7.62
CA MET A 64 5.22 -10.52 8.43
C MET A 64 6.61 -11.09 8.61
N VAL A 65 7.25 -10.72 9.66
CA VAL A 65 8.52 -11.36 10.02
C VAL A 65 8.13 -12.73 10.52
N GLY A 66 8.13 -13.68 9.62
CA GLY A 66 7.88 -15.02 10.00
C GLY A 66 8.97 -15.43 10.96
N GLY A 67 8.68 -15.27 12.21
CA GLY A 67 9.46 -15.72 13.31
C GLY A 67 10.75 -16.44 13.02
N GLY A 68 11.43 -15.94 12.24
CA GLY A 68 12.70 -16.52 12.09
C GLY A 68 13.05 -17.29 11.04
#